data_70c532a7e682392f7d8191feebdb0c26
#
_entry.id   70c532a7e682392f7d8191feebdb0c26
#
_cell.length_a   1.000
_cell.length_b   1.000
_cell.length_c   1.000
_cell.angle_alpha   90.00
_cell.angle_beta   90.00
_cell.angle_gamma   90.00
#
_symmetry.space_group_name_H-M   'P 1'
#
loop_
_entity.id
_entity.type
_entity.pdbx_description
1 polymer ?
#
loop_
_entity_poly.entity_id
_entity_poly.type
_entity_poly.pdbx_seq_one_letter_code
_entity_poly.pdbx_strand_id
1 'polypeptide(L)'
;PLAAAIVQAAQEKDLSTGKRPEHFELLPGRGLRAALSGRTVLAGNRRLMEESGVDISALSEKADALAGQGETPMFFAADGALLGLISVADPVKETSTAAIAALHKQRLRVVLLTGDSRAAAEHIGALVGVDEVIPEVLPEEKAVHVQKLEAAGRKVMMVGDGINDAPAL
;
A
#
# COMPACT_ATOMS: atom_id res chain seq x y z
N PRO A 1 -7.44 -9.51 0.54
CA PRO A 1 -6.26 -9.38 -0.32
C PRO A 1 -4.95 -9.63 0.44
N LEU A 2 -4.63 -8.86 1.50
CA LEU A 2 -3.37 -8.97 2.25
C LEU A 2 -3.06 -10.40 2.75
N ALA A 3 -4.05 -11.05 3.40
CA ALA A 3 -3.87 -12.41 3.90
C ALA A 3 -3.56 -13.42 2.80
N ALA A 4 -4.17 -13.27 1.62
CA ALA A 4 -3.92 -14.15 0.47
C ALA A 4 -2.47 -14.03 -0.02
N ALA A 5 -1.93 -12.81 -0.12
CA ALA A 5 -0.55 -12.57 -0.51
C ALA A 5 0.45 -13.20 0.47
N ILE A 6 0.18 -13.09 1.78
CA ILE A 6 1.04 -13.71 2.81
C ILE A 6 1.01 -15.24 2.71
N VAL A 7 -0.19 -15.84 2.53
CA VAL A 7 -0.34 -17.30 2.39
C VAL A 7 0.38 -17.78 1.12
N GLN A 8 0.22 -17.08 0.00
CA GLN A 8 0.91 -17.41 -1.24
C GLN A 8 2.44 -17.37 -1.05
N ALA A 9 2.98 -16.30 -0.47
CA ALA A 9 4.41 -16.18 -0.19
C ALA A 9 4.93 -17.27 0.76
N ALA A 10 4.10 -17.72 1.71
CA ALA A 10 4.44 -18.83 2.58
C ALA A 10 4.49 -20.16 1.80
N GLN A 11 3.54 -20.41 0.89
CA GLN A 11 3.49 -21.59 0.04
C GLN A 11 4.70 -21.66 -0.91
N GLU A 12 5.07 -20.53 -1.53
CA GLU A 12 6.24 -20.43 -2.41
C GLU A 12 7.56 -20.73 -1.69
N LYS A 13 7.58 -20.59 -0.36
CA LYS A 13 8.73 -20.91 0.51
C LYS A 13 8.60 -22.25 1.20
N ASP A 14 7.67 -23.11 0.80
CA ASP A 14 7.38 -24.41 1.41
C ASP A 14 7.10 -24.33 2.93
N LEU A 15 6.58 -23.19 3.41
CA LEU A 15 6.23 -23.03 4.80
C LEU A 15 4.85 -23.64 5.09
N SER A 16 4.76 -24.41 6.18
CA SER A 16 3.49 -25.02 6.60
C SER A 16 2.49 -23.94 7.05
N THR A 17 1.31 -23.92 6.43
CA THR A 17 0.19 -23.04 6.78
C THR A 17 -0.92 -23.76 7.59
N GLY A 18 -0.62 -24.93 8.14
CA GLY A 18 -1.63 -25.95 8.49
C GLY A 18 -2.33 -25.85 9.84
N LYS A 19 -1.97 -24.93 10.74
CA LYS A 19 -2.66 -24.85 12.05
C LYS A 19 -3.76 -23.80 12.01
N ARG A 20 -4.98 -24.19 12.39
CA ARG A 20 -6.10 -23.24 12.59
C ARG A 20 -6.00 -22.63 13.98
N PRO A 21 -6.28 -21.32 14.13
CA PRO A 21 -6.37 -20.69 15.43
C PRO A 21 -7.58 -21.22 16.22
N GLU A 22 -7.43 -21.32 17.52
CA GLU A 22 -8.49 -21.74 18.46
C GLU A 22 -9.51 -20.62 18.68
N HIS A 23 -9.02 -19.38 18.76
CA HIS A 23 -9.80 -18.16 18.83
C HIS A 23 -9.25 -17.15 17.84
N PHE A 24 -10.16 -16.35 17.26
CA PHE A 24 -9.83 -15.33 16.28
C PHE A 24 -10.70 -14.10 16.51
N GLU A 25 -10.06 -12.95 16.67
CA GLU A 25 -10.70 -11.66 16.86
C GLU A 25 -10.15 -10.65 15.86
N LEU A 26 -11.03 -10.05 15.08
CA LEU A 26 -10.69 -8.90 14.23
C LEU A 26 -10.77 -7.62 15.05
N LEU A 27 -9.72 -6.81 15.00
CA LEU A 27 -9.62 -5.50 15.62
C LEU A 27 -9.67 -4.43 14.53
N PRO A 28 -10.85 -3.82 14.27
CA PRO A 28 -11.05 -2.92 13.15
C PRO A 28 -10.00 -1.79 13.12
N GLY A 29 -9.38 -1.58 11.94
CA GLY A 29 -8.36 -0.56 11.71
C GLY A 29 -7.01 -0.81 12.42
N ARG A 30 -6.83 -1.96 13.08
CA ARG A 30 -5.61 -2.29 13.85
C ARG A 30 -4.97 -3.61 13.42
N GLY A 31 -5.76 -4.65 13.18
CA GLY A 31 -5.27 -5.96 12.84
C GLY A 31 -6.13 -7.07 13.45
N LEU A 32 -5.49 -8.12 13.97
CA LEU A 32 -6.15 -9.26 14.57
C LEU A 32 -5.38 -9.79 15.79
N ARG A 33 -6.13 -10.47 16.65
CA ARG A 33 -5.62 -11.30 17.75
C ARG A 33 -6.11 -12.73 17.55
N ALA A 34 -5.26 -13.70 17.84
CA ALA A 34 -5.61 -15.11 17.74
C ALA A 34 -4.93 -15.92 18.85
N ALA A 35 -5.54 -17.05 19.23
CA ALA A 35 -4.88 -18.08 20.03
C ALA A 35 -4.44 -19.20 19.09
N LEU A 36 -3.16 -19.55 19.13
CA LEU A 36 -2.56 -20.60 18.31
C LEU A 36 -1.68 -21.50 19.16
N SER A 37 -2.09 -22.75 19.35
CA SER A 37 -1.36 -23.71 20.18
C SER A 37 -1.09 -23.19 21.61
N GLY A 38 -2.11 -22.58 22.24
CA GLY A 38 -2.04 -22.02 23.58
C GLY A 38 -1.27 -20.69 23.69
N ARG A 39 -0.79 -20.11 22.58
CA ARG A 39 -0.09 -18.82 22.54
C ARG A 39 -1.00 -17.75 22.00
N THR A 40 -0.91 -16.54 22.58
CA THR A 40 -1.58 -15.36 22.01
C THR A 40 -0.73 -14.78 20.89
N VAL A 41 -1.28 -14.73 19.68
CA VAL A 41 -0.63 -14.16 18.50
C VAL A 41 -1.35 -12.86 18.10
N LEU A 42 -0.57 -11.86 17.78
CA LEU A 42 -1.03 -10.57 17.22
C LEU A 42 -0.46 -10.40 15.81
N ALA A 43 -1.28 -9.90 14.90
CA ALA A 43 -0.87 -9.47 13.58
C ALA A 43 -1.57 -8.16 13.24
N GLY A 44 -0.81 -7.10 12.96
CA GLY A 44 -1.41 -5.80 12.67
C GLY A 44 -0.42 -4.64 12.59
N ASN A 45 -0.97 -3.44 12.65
CA ASN A 45 -0.21 -2.21 12.53
C ASN A 45 0.53 -1.83 13.83
N ARG A 46 1.34 -0.77 13.78
CA ARG A 46 2.07 -0.18 14.92
C ARG A 46 1.16 0.04 16.13
N ARG A 47 -0.02 0.62 15.91
CA ARG A 47 -0.96 0.95 16.97
C ARG A 47 -1.41 -0.29 17.77
N LEU A 48 -1.68 -1.42 17.09
CA LEU A 48 -2.02 -2.68 17.78
C LEU A 48 -0.89 -3.13 18.69
N MET A 49 0.36 -3.06 18.24
CA MET A 49 1.52 -3.47 19.03
C MET A 49 1.71 -2.59 20.27
N GLU A 50 1.64 -1.26 20.11
CA GLU A 50 1.73 -0.29 21.18
C GLU A 50 0.63 -0.48 22.23
N GLU A 51 -0.63 -0.59 21.82
CA GLU A 51 -1.78 -0.85 22.70
C GLU A 51 -1.68 -2.20 23.43
N SER A 52 -0.94 -3.15 22.86
CA SER A 52 -0.70 -4.48 23.44
C SER A 52 0.62 -4.57 24.24
N GLY A 53 1.36 -3.47 24.38
CA GLY A 53 2.61 -3.43 25.12
C GLY A 53 3.78 -4.17 24.46
N VAL A 54 3.71 -4.39 23.15
CA VAL A 54 4.79 -5.02 22.38
C VAL A 54 5.80 -3.97 21.93
N ASP A 55 7.05 -4.14 22.30
CA ASP A 55 8.15 -3.28 21.85
C ASP A 55 8.48 -3.59 20.37
N ILE A 56 8.30 -2.60 19.50
CA ILE A 56 8.58 -2.66 18.06
C ILE A 56 9.81 -1.87 17.65
N SER A 57 10.56 -1.31 18.59
CA SER A 57 11.70 -0.39 18.32
C SER A 57 12.71 -0.97 17.34
N ALA A 58 13.00 -2.27 17.43
CA ALA A 58 13.95 -2.97 16.57
C ALA A 58 13.56 -2.98 15.07
N LEU A 59 12.27 -2.82 14.74
CA LEU A 59 11.76 -2.88 13.36
C LEU A 59 11.03 -1.59 12.92
N SER A 60 10.99 -0.58 13.78
CA SER A 60 10.25 0.67 13.53
C SER A 60 10.78 1.41 12.30
N GLU A 61 12.10 1.66 12.24
CA GLU A 61 12.73 2.33 11.10
C GLU A 61 12.52 1.57 9.77
N LYS A 62 12.61 0.23 9.83
CA LYS A 62 12.37 -0.60 8.66
C LYS A 62 10.91 -0.54 8.19
N ALA A 63 9.96 -0.52 9.12
CA ALA A 63 8.55 -0.36 8.80
C ALA A 63 8.28 1.01 8.16
N ASP A 64 8.88 2.07 8.69
CA ASP A 64 8.73 3.43 8.15
C ASP A 64 9.34 3.55 6.74
N ALA A 65 10.49 2.92 6.50
CA ALA A 65 11.11 2.87 5.18
C ALA A 65 10.23 2.13 4.15
N LEU A 66 9.65 0.97 4.52
CA LEU A 66 8.74 0.20 3.66
C LEU A 66 7.44 0.97 3.38
N ALA A 67 6.87 1.62 4.40
CA ALA A 67 5.70 2.48 4.22
C ALA A 67 5.98 3.65 3.27
N GLY A 68 7.18 4.23 3.35
CA GLY A 68 7.65 5.26 2.41
C GLY A 68 7.80 4.77 0.97
N GLN A 69 7.89 3.47 0.75
CA GLN A 69 7.92 2.83 -0.57
C GLN A 69 6.52 2.41 -1.07
N GLY A 70 5.46 2.80 -0.37
CA GLY A 70 4.08 2.44 -0.73
C GLY A 70 3.66 1.05 -0.29
N GLU A 71 4.45 0.39 0.56
CA GLU A 71 4.11 -0.91 1.12
C GLU A 71 3.26 -0.77 2.39
N THR A 72 2.53 -1.81 2.74
CA THR A 72 1.77 -1.91 3.99
C THR A 72 2.51 -2.82 4.96
N PRO A 73 3.28 -2.27 5.92
CA PRO A 73 3.99 -3.05 6.91
C PRO A 73 3.02 -3.55 7.99
N MET A 74 3.14 -4.85 8.33
CA MET A 74 2.40 -5.49 9.39
C MET A 74 3.35 -6.18 10.35
N PHE A 75 3.20 -5.87 11.64
CA PHE A 75 3.95 -6.48 12.71
C PHE A 75 3.28 -7.78 13.19
N PHE A 76 4.10 -8.72 13.59
CA PHE A 76 3.67 -10.00 14.16
C PHE A 76 4.32 -10.19 15.51
N ALA A 77 3.52 -10.57 16.51
CA ALA A 77 3.99 -10.82 17.86
C ALA A 77 3.34 -12.07 18.45
N ALA A 78 4.02 -12.71 19.40
CA ALA A 78 3.46 -13.82 20.17
C ALA A 78 3.81 -13.67 21.65
N ASP A 79 2.81 -13.83 22.53
CA ASP A 79 2.95 -13.70 23.98
C ASP A 79 3.69 -12.42 24.42
N GLY A 80 3.40 -11.29 23.75
CA GLY A 80 4.01 -10.00 24.03
C GLY A 80 5.39 -9.79 23.41
N ALA A 81 5.98 -10.77 22.74
CA ALA A 81 7.28 -10.65 22.08
C ALA A 81 7.11 -10.41 20.57
N LEU A 82 7.81 -9.43 20.03
CA LEU A 82 7.87 -9.17 18.58
C LEU A 82 8.52 -10.35 17.85
N LEU A 83 7.84 -10.91 16.86
CA LEU A 83 8.35 -11.99 16.01
C LEU A 83 8.98 -11.44 14.73
N GLY A 84 8.39 -10.39 14.14
CA GLY A 84 8.87 -9.85 12.88
C GLY A 84 7.90 -8.88 12.22
N LEU A 85 8.26 -8.52 10.99
CA LEU A 85 7.54 -7.62 10.12
C LEU A 85 7.35 -8.30 8.76
N ILE A 86 6.13 -8.27 8.24
CA ILE A 86 5.82 -8.61 6.84
C ILE A 86 5.24 -7.37 6.19
N SER A 87 5.71 -7.06 5.00
CA SER A 87 5.17 -5.97 4.21
C SER A 87 4.49 -6.50 2.96
N VAL A 88 3.38 -5.88 2.58
CA VAL A 88 2.61 -6.22 1.38
C VAL A 88 2.42 -4.95 0.57
N ALA A 89 2.65 -5.05 -0.74
CA ALA A 89 2.40 -3.97 -1.69
C ALA A 89 1.63 -4.51 -2.91
N ASP A 90 0.87 -3.65 -3.54
CA ASP A 90 0.36 -3.93 -4.87
C ASP A 90 1.50 -3.69 -5.88
N PRO A 91 1.91 -4.70 -6.65
CA PRO A 91 2.99 -4.53 -7.60
C PRO A 91 2.56 -3.59 -8.73
N VAL A 92 3.47 -2.71 -9.12
CA VAL A 92 3.31 -1.97 -10.38
C VAL A 92 3.26 -2.97 -11.53
N LYS A 93 2.27 -2.83 -12.42
CA LYS A 93 2.16 -3.70 -13.59
C LYS A 93 3.42 -3.58 -14.45
N GLU A 94 3.97 -4.72 -14.88
CA GLU A 94 5.19 -4.76 -15.71
C GLU A 94 5.08 -3.89 -16.98
N THR A 95 3.87 -3.74 -17.51
CA THR A 95 3.59 -2.92 -18.70
C THR A 95 3.57 -1.42 -18.43
N SER A 96 3.51 -0.96 -17.18
CA SER A 96 3.31 0.47 -16.84
C SER A 96 4.45 1.33 -17.34
N THR A 97 5.69 0.97 -17.06
CA THR A 97 6.87 1.74 -17.52
C THR A 97 6.94 1.83 -19.05
N ALA A 98 6.63 0.72 -19.75
CA ALA A 98 6.59 0.70 -21.21
C ALA A 98 5.47 1.59 -21.77
N ALA A 99 4.30 1.61 -21.12
CA ALA A 99 3.17 2.45 -21.51
C ALA A 99 3.51 3.95 -21.33
N ILE A 100 4.10 4.33 -20.19
CA ILE A 100 4.54 5.71 -19.94
C ILE A 100 5.59 6.13 -20.99
N ALA A 101 6.57 5.29 -21.27
CA ALA A 101 7.58 5.56 -22.30
C ALA A 101 6.95 5.73 -23.70
N ALA A 102 5.90 4.99 -24.03
CA ALA A 102 5.17 5.14 -25.29
C ALA A 102 4.41 6.48 -25.37
N LEU A 103 3.83 6.94 -24.26
CA LEU A 103 3.19 8.26 -24.17
C LEU A 103 4.22 9.39 -24.36
N HIS A 104 5.40 9.29 -23.73
CA HIS A 104 6.49 10.25 -23.92
C HIS A 104 6.97 10.34 -25.38
N LYS A 105 7.03 9.21 -26.11
CA LYS A 105 7.35 9.22 -27.55
C LYS A 105 6.32 10.03 -28.35
N GLN A 106 5.08 10.10 -27.90
CA GLN A 106 4.05 10.93 -28.48
C GLN A 106 4.06 12.39 -27.97
N ARG A 107 5.07 12.78 -27.22
CA ARG A 107 5.23 14.11 -26.59
C ARG A 107 4.12 14.44 -25.60
N LEU A 108 3.50 13.45 -25.00
CA LEU A 108 2.52 13.62 -23.94
C LEU A 108 3.25 13.73 -22.59
N ARG A 109 2.83 14.70 -21.78
CA ARG A 109 3.22 14.81 -20.39
C ARG A 109 2.32 13.91 -19.55
N VAL A 110 2.91 13.09 -18.70
CA VAL A 110 2.20 12.11 -17.85
C VAL A 110 2.24 12.58 -16.40
N VAL A 111 1.06 12.69 -15.79
CA VAL A 111 0.88 13.13 -14.40
C VAL A 111 0.23 11.99 -13.62
N LEU A 112 0.84 11.57 -12.51
CA LEU A 112 0.25 10.63 -11.55
C LEU A 112 -0.56 11.43 -10.52
N LEU A 113 -1.88 11.20 -10.49
CA LEU A 113 -2.82 11.82 -9.56
C LEU A 113 -3.38 10.75 -8.63
N THR A 114 -2.99 10.75 -7.36
CA THR A 114 -3.31 9.67 -6.41
C THR A 114 -3.71 10.17 -5.03
N GLY A 115 -4.50 9.38 -4.31
CA GLY A 115 -4.81 9.58 -2.89
C GLY A 115 -3.76 9.06 -1.93
N ASP A 116 -2.72 8.38 -2.45
CA ASP A 116 -1.65 7.82 -1.63
C ASP A 116 -0.80 8.90 -0.96
N SER A 117 -0.07 8.52 0.09
CA SER A 117 0.88 9.41 0.74
C SER A 117 1.94 9.92 -0.25
N ARG A 118 2.49 11.11 0.01
CA ARG A 118 3.53 11.72 -0.82
C ARG A 118 4.70 10.77 -1.08
N ALA A 119 5.22 10.12 -0.05
CA ALA A 119 6.37 9.23 -0.15
C ALA A 119 6.08 8.02 -1.06
N ALA A 120 4.89 7.38 -0.91
CA ALA A 120 4.47 6.27 -1.73
C ALA A 120 4.27 6.69 -3.20
N ALA A 121 3.58 7.82 -3.43
CA ALA A 121 3.30 8.33 -4.76
C ALA A 121 4.58 8.73 -5.51
N GLU A 122 5.52 9.41 -4.85
CA GLU A 122 6.81 9.78 -5.42
C GLU A 122 7.66 8.54 -5.77
N HIS A 123 7.65 7.53 -4.90
CA HIS A 123 8.33 6.25 -5.18
C HIS A 123 7.76 5.59 -6.44
N ILE A 124 6.43 5.42 -6.52
CA ILE A 124 5.77 4.82 -7.68
C ILE A 124 6.00 5.68 -8.93
N GLY A 125 5.85 7.00 -8.82
CA GLY A 125 6.08 7.92 -9.93
C GLY A 125 7.48 7.82 -10.52
N ALA A 126 8.51 7.72 -9.66
CA ALA A 126 9.89 7.52 -10.09
C ALA A 126 10.08 6.14 -10.75
N LEU A 127 9.45 5.09 -10.21
CA LEU A 127 9.57 3.72 -10.74
C LEU A 127 8.98 3.60 -12.15
N VAL A 128 7.82 4.24 -12.40
CA VAL A 128 7.16 4.17 -13.72
C VAL A 128 7.60 5.26 -14.69
N GLY A 129 8.23 6.32 -14.18
CA GLY A 129 8.82 7.41 -14.99
C GLY A 129 7.82 8.47 -15.42
N VAL A 130 6.84 8.85 -14.57
CA VAL A 130 5.94 9.97 -14.87
C VAL A 130 6.65 11.32 -14.72
N ASP A 131 6.13 12.37 -15.36
CA ASP A 131 6.72 13.71 -15.33
C ASP A 131 6.36 14.51 -14.07
N GLU A 132 5.24 14.18 -13.45
CA GLU A 132 4.72 14.90 -12.27
C GLU A 132 3.91 13.96 -11.39
N VAL A 133 4.00 14.16 -10.08
CA VAL A 133 3.21 13.43 -9.08
C VAL A 133 2.41 14.42 -8.26
N ILE A 134 1.10 14.20 -8.15
CA ILE A 134 0.17 14.96 -7.31
C ILE A 134 -0.42 13.97 -6.29
N PRO A 135 0.17 13.87 -5.09
CA PRO A 135 -0.23 12.92 -4.05
C PRO A 135 -1.34 13.48 -3.15
N GLU A 136 -1.89 12.64 -2.28
CA GLU A 136 -2.80 13.01 -1.18
C GLU A 136 -4.08 13.70 -1.66
N VAL A 137 -4.54 13.37 -2.87
CA VAL A 137 -5.73 13.98 -3.50
C VAL A 137 -6.98 13.19 -3.16
N LEU A 138 -7.96 13.87 -2.58
CA LEU A 138 -9.27 13.25 -2.32
C LEU A 138 -10.02 12.98 -3.64
N PRO A 139 -10.91 11.99 -3.69
CA PRO A 139 -11.65 11.66 -4.91
C PRO A 139 -12.37 12.86 -5.54
N GLU A 140 -12.99 13.72 -4.72
CA GLU A 140 -13.69 14.94 -5.15
C GLU A 140 -12.74 16.03 -5.67
N GLU A 141 -11.47 16.02 -5.30
CA GLU A 141 -10.48 16.99 -5.72
C GLU A 141 -9.84 16.67 -7.07
N LYS A 142 -9.91 15.39 -7.51
CA LYS A 142 -9.32 14.97 -8.79
C LYS A 142 -9.87 15.78 -9.96
N ALA A 143 -11.19 15.99 -10.01
CA ALA A 143 -11.82 16.82 -11.05
C ALA A 143 -11.29 18.27 -11.04
N VAL A 144 -11.04 18.83 -9.86
CA VAL A 144 -10.51 20.20 -9.73
C VAL A 144 -9.09 20.29 -10.29
N HIS A 145 -8.26 19.26 -10.11
CA HIS A 145 -6.91 19.24 -10.69
C HIS A 145 -6.94 19.16 -12.22
N VAL A 146 -7.85 18.37 -12.80
CA VAL A 146 -8.05 18.31 -14.25
C VAL A 146 -8.49 19.67 -14.78
N GLN A 147 -9.50 20.31 -14.17
CA GLN A 147 -9.99 21.63 -14.56
C GLN A 147 -8.90 22.72 -14.49
N LYS A 148 -8.02 22.70 -13.49
CA LYS A 148 -6.89 23.62 -13.39
C LYS A 148 -5.91 23.49 -14.57
N LEU A 149 -5.65 22.26 -15.00
CA LEU A 149 -4.80 22.01 -16.17
C LEU A 149 -5.45 22.49 -17.47
N GLU A 150 -6.75 22.28 -17.63
CA GLU A 150 -7.53 22.75 -18.77
C GLU A 150 -7.62 24.29 -18.82
N ALA A 151 -7.87 24.93 -17.66
CA ALA A 151 -7.87 26.38 -17.53
C ALA A 151 -6.51 27.02 -17.87
N ALA A 152 -5.41 26.26 -17.69
CA ALA A 152 -4.08 26.65 -18.12
C ALA A 152 -3.84 26.43 -19.64
N GLY A 153 -4.88 26.12 -20.42
CA GLY A 153 -4.83 25.92 -21.87
C GLY A 153 -4.29 24.56 -22.31
N ARG A 154 -4.22 23.59 -21.40
CA ARG A 154 -3.78 22.22 -21.72
C ARG A 154 -4.95 21.35 -22.17
N LYS A 155 -4.70 20.45 -23.12
CA LYS A 155 -5.64 19.36 -23.43
C LYS A 155 -5.32 18.20 -22.49
N VAL A 156 -6.29 17.81 -21.65
CA VAL A 156 -6.13 16.77 -20.65
C VAL A 156 -6.90 15.53 -21.08
N MET A 157 -6.28 14.35 -20.88
CA MET A 157 -6.93 13.06 -20.93
C MET A 157 -6.79 12.42 -19.55
N MET A 158 -7.93 12.18 -18.89
CA MET A 158 -7.96 11.45 -17.63
C MET A 158 -8.07 9.95 -17.91
N VAL A 159 -7.30 9.15 -17.18
CA VAL A 159 -7.36 7.67 -17.20
C VAL A 159 -7.49 7.18 -15.76
N GLY A 160 -8.51 6.40 -15.48
CA GLY A 160 -8.79 5.86 -14.16
C GLY A 160 -9.54 4.52 -14.23
N ASP A 161 -9.70 3.83 -13.11
CA ASP A 161 -10.43 2.55 -13.03
C ASP A 161 -11.95 2.71 -12.90
N GLY A 162 -12.45 3.93 -12.82
CA GLY A 162 -13.84 4.31 -13.01
C GLY A 162 -14.67 4.55 -11.74
N ILE A 163 -14.43 3.88 -10.63
CA ILE A 163 -15.32 4.01 -9.46
C ILE A 163 -15.04 5.29 -8.67
N ASN A 164 -13.77 5.53 -8.36
CA ASN A 164 -13.33 6.71 -7.58
C ASN A 164 -12.93 7.88 -8.47
N ASP A 165 -12.74 7.64 -9.76
CA ASP A 165 -12.30 8.64 -10.75
C ASP A 165 -13.46 9.20 -11.59
N ALA A 166 -14.67 8.61 -11.48
CA ALA A 166 -15.85 8.99 -12.27
C ALA A 166 -16.16 10.51 -12.29
N PRO A 167 -15.97 11.28 -11.20
CA PRO A 167 -16.18 12.74 -11.25
C PRO A 167 -15.13 13.50 -12.06
N ALA A 168 -13.97 12.87 -12.34
CA ALA A 168 -12.85 13.48 -13.08
C ALA A 168 -12.72 12.97 -14.53
N LEU A 169 -13.48 11.91 -14.88
CA LEU A 169 -13.61 11.37 -16.23
C LEU A 169 -14.70 12.10 -17.00
#